data_27041e5a585bfaab90580e7506539fe5
#
_entry.id   27041e5a585bfaab90580e7506539fe5
#
_cell.length_a   1.000
_cell.length_b   1.000
_cell.length_c   1.000
_cell.angle_alpha   90.00
_cell.angle_beta   90.00
_cell.angle_gamma   90.00
#
_symmetry.space_group_name_H-M   'P 1'
#
loop_
_entity.id
_entity.type
_entity.pdbx_description
1 polymer ?
#
loop_
_entity_poly.entity_id
_entity_poly.type
_entity_poly.pdbx_seq_one_letter_code
_entity_poly.pdbx_strand_id
1 'polypeptide(L)'
;MLVRWSIGVWTAAALLFLVALVRDIEPDLLTAPQVWQAVIAGVFLSVGWFVTAEAGRASEARQRDERQQDVQTALRSEISSIRGQMVGNLPLADGQKMLETLRDAMHHRILSEDLVPFIATENNDAVYRTMLPEIYFLDEKVIPDVVRFYDVLKNIEDLSADLRTPEYAALDAKRRASIYKRLMSMKITLVQYADKALTEIDAVRDATR
;
A
#
# COMPACT_ATOMS: atom_id res chain seq x y z
N MET A 1 7.21 -21.81 8.58
CA MET A 1 7.57 -23.23 8.82
C MET A 1 8.30 -23.44 10.16
N LEU A 2 9.15 -22.56 10.63
CA LEU A 2 9.92 -22.68 11.89
C LEU A 2 9.08 -22.70 13.18
N VAL A 3 7.92 -22.04 13.21
CA VAL A 3 7.07 -21.96 14.43
C VAL A 3 6.35 -23.28 14.74
N ARG A 4 6.05 -24.10 13.74
CA ARG A 4 5.43 -25.44 13.97
C ARG A 4 6.38 -26.42 14.66
N TRP A 5 7.68 -26.28 14.45
CA TRP A 5 8.70 -27.13 15.08
C TRP A 5 8.92 -26.78 16.56
N SER A 6 8.81 -25.48 16.92
CA SER A 6 8.99 -25.05 18.32
C SER A 6 7.89 -25.59 19.24
N ILE A 7 6.63 -25.63 18.78
CA ILE A 7 5.49 -26.11 19.56
C ILE A 7 5.64 -27.62 19.82
N GLY A 8 6.04 -28.41 18.82
CA GLY A 8 6.29 -29.83 18.96
C GLY A 8 7.43 -30.14 19.96
N VAL A 9 8.48 -29.33 19.97
CA VAL A 9 9.62 -29.48 20.91
C VAL A 9 9.20 -29.18 22.35
N TRP A 10 8.43 -28.09 22.56
CA TRP A 10 7.97 -27.71 23.91
C TRP A 10 6.94 -28.69 24.48
N THR A 11 6.03 -29.22 23.64
CA THR A 11 5.08 -30.25 24.08
C THR A 11 5.77 -31.56 24.39
N ALA A 12 6.77 -31.97 23.61
CA ALA A 12 7.58 -33.14 23.89
C ALA A 12 8.42 -32.98 25.18
N ALA A 13 9.02 -31.81 25.39
CA ALA A 13 9.77 -31.49 26.61
C ALA A 13 8.87 -31.47 27.85
N ALA A 14 7.66 -30.90 27.75
CA ALA A 14 6.70 -30.91 28.86
C ALA A 14 6.21 -32.32 29.17
N LEU A 15 5.98 -33.16 28.16
CA LEU A 15 5.61 -34.57 28.34
C LEU A 15 6.73 -35.37 28.99
N LEU A 16 7.99 -35.18 28.54
CA LEU A 16 9.17 -35.84 29.14
C LEU A 16 9.40 -35.40 30.59
N PHE A 17 9.21 -34.11 30.88
CA PHE A 17 9.28 -33.56 32.23
C PHE A 17 8.21 -34.19 33.14
N LEU A 18 6.98 -34.32 32.63
CA LEU A 18 5.85 -34.92 33.33
C LEU A 18 6.10 -36.41 33.61
N VAL A 19 6.65 -37.14 32.63
CA VAL A 19 7.04 -38.55 32.79
C VAL A 19 8.18 -38.71 33.81
N ALA A 20 9.18 -37.83 33.79
CA ALA A 20 10.26 -37.81 34.75
C ALA A 20 9.76 -37.53 36.17
N LEU A 21 8.86 -36.57 36.32
CA LEU A 21 8.25 -36.20 37.59
C LEU A 21 7.42 -37.36 38.16
N VAL A 22 6.66 -38.08 37.33
CA VAL A 22 5.85 -39.23 37.75
C VAL A 22 6.70 -40.42 38.15
N ARG A 23 7.91 -40.56 37.56
CA ARG A 23 8.81 -41.66 37.86
C ARG A 23 9.44 -41.58 39.25
N ASP A 24 9.63 -40.39 39.81
CA ASP A 24 10.23 -40.15 41.13
C ASP A 24 9.20 -39.96 42.25
N ILE A 25 7.88 -40.03 41.92
CA ILE A 25 6.79 -39.89 42.92
C ILE A 25 6.45 -41.27 43.49
N GLU A 26 6.38 -41.36 44.81
CA GLU A 26 5.91 -42.56 45.49
C GLU A 26 4.53 -42.98 44.99
N PRO A 27 4.26 -44.27 44.72
CA PRO A 27 3.01 -44.75 44.11
C PRO A 27 1.77 -44.37 44.91
N ASP A 28 1.88 -44.17 46.20
CA ASP A 28 0.75 -43.76 47.07
C ASP A 28 0.31 -42.31 46.82
N LEU A 29 1.18 -41.41 46.36
CA LEU A 29 0.84 -40.04 46.01
C LEU A 29 0.07 -39.95 44.67
N LEU A 30 0.30 -40.90 43.75
CA LEU A 30 -0.40 -40.94 42.46
C LEU A 30 -1.88 -41.37 42.60
N THR A 31 -2.24 -42.00 43.72
CA THR A 31 -3.62 -42.38 44.01
C THR A 31 -4.42 -41.27 44.70
N ALA A 32 -3.75 -40.20 45.13
CA ALA A 32 -4.42 -39.06 45.79
C ALA A 32 -5.30 -38.27 44.81
N PRO A 33 -6.60 -38.09 45.09
CA PRO A 33 -7.52 -37.39 44.20
C PRO A 33 -7.12 -35.92 43.91
N GLN A 34 -6.36 -35.30 44.80
CA GLN A 34 -5.85 -33.94 44.66
C GLN A 34 -4.83 -33.81 43.51
N VAL A 35 -3.99 -34.86 43.28
CA VAL A 35 -3.01 -34.89 42.18
C VAL A 35 -3.73 -34.94 40.83
N TRP A 36 -4.75 -35.77 40.73
CA TRP A 36 -5.56 -35.84 39.48
C TRP A 36 -6.34 -34.55 39.20
N GLN A 37 -6.85 -33.89 40.23
CA GLN A 37 -7.49 -32.57 40.07
C GLN A 37 -6.50 -31.53 39.54
N ALA A 38 -5.27 -31.49 40.06
CA ALA A 38 -4.25 -30.57 39.59
C ALA A 38 -3.82 -30.88 38.14
N VAL A 39 -3.67 -32.13 37.76
CA VAL A 39 -3.33 -32.56 36.39
C VAL A 39 -4.46 -32.17 35.43
N ILE A 40 -5.71 -32.43 35.77
CA ILE A 40 -6.88 -32.07 34.95
C ILE A 40 -6.96 -30.58 34.80
N ALA A 41 -6.83 -29.81 35.89
CA ALA A 41 -6.82 -28.36 35.83
C ALA A 41 -5.69 -27.80 34.96
N GLY A 42 -4.47 -28.37 35.07
CA GLY A 42 -3.33 -28.01 34.23
C GLY A 42 -3.57 -28.27 32.74
N VAL A 43 -4.19 -29.41 32.42
CA VAL A 43 -4.57 -29.72 31.01
C VAL A 43 -5.59 -28.73 30.48
N PHE A 44 -6.67 -28.44 31.24
CA PHE A 44 -7.67 -27.47 30.82
C PHE A 44 -7.10 -26.08 30.65
N LEU A 45 -6.23 -25.61 31.53
CA LEU A 45 -5.54 -24.33 31.41
C LEU A 45 -4.65 -24.30 30.17
N SER A 46 -3.90 -25.35 29.90
CA SER A 46 -3.03 -25.45 28.72
C SER A 46 -3.82 -25.43 27.42
N VAL A 47 -4.92 -26.17 27.35
CA VAL A 47 -5.83 -26.19 26.19
C VAL A 47 -6.48 -24.81 26.02
N GLY A 48 -6.98 -24.22 27.10
CA GLY A 48 -7.56 -22.87 27.07
C GLY A 48 -6.58 -21.82 26.55
N TRP A 49 -5.34 -21.84 27.04
CA TRP A 49 -4.30 -20.93 26.56
C TRP A 49 -3.95 -21.15 25.09
N PHE A 50 -3.86 -22.42 24.65
CA PHE A 50 -3.59 -22.75 23.25
C PHE A 50 -4.70 -22.25 22.32
N VAL A 51 -5.97 -22.49 22.68
CA VAL A 51 -7.14 -22.02 21.89
C VAL A 51 -7.16 -20.49 21.81
N THR A 52 -6.89 -19.83 22.94
CA THR A 52 -6.86 -18.35 22.96
C THR A 52 -5.71 -17.79 22.12
N ALA A 53 -4.53 -18.42 22.18
CA ALA A 53 -3.38 -17.98 21.39
C ALA A 53 -3.62 -18.19 19.87
N GLU A 54 -4.27 -19.28 19.48
CA GLU A 54 -4.59 -19.54 18.06
C GLU A 54 -5.69 -18.61 17.57
N ALA A 55 -6.73 -18.37 18.38
CA ALA A 55 -7.76 -17.38 18.07
C ALA A 55 -7.20 -15.97 17.93
N GLY A 56 -6.23 -15.59 18.79
CA GLY A 56 -5.52 -14.31 18.68
C GLY A 56 -4.76 -14.16 17.36
N ARG A 57 -3.99 -15.18 16.97
CA ARG A 57 -3.26 -15.18 15.68
C ARG A 57 -4.19 -15.08 14.47
N ALA A 58 -5.30 -15.81 14.51
CA ALA A 58 -6.30 -15.76 13.44
C ALA A 58 -6.96 -14.37 13.33
N SER A 59 -7.22 -13.72 14.47
CA SER A 59 -7.75 -12.35 14.52
C SER A 59 -6.74 -11.34 13.97
N GLU A 60 -5.47 -11.44 14.36
CA GLU A 60 -4.40 -10.55 13.86
C GLU A 60 -4.21 -10.70 12.33
N ALA A 61 -4.26 -11.93 11.82
CA ALA A 61 -4.16 -12.17 10.38
C ALA A 61 -5.33 -11.51 9.63
N ARG A 62 -6.57 -11.69 10.12
CA ARG A 62 -7.76 -11.04 9.51
C ARG A 62 -7.67 -9.52 9.55
N GLN A 63 -7.25 -8.94 10.66
CA GLN A 63 -7.08 -7.50 10.78
C GLN A 63 -6.03 -6.96 9.80
N ARG A 64 -4.96 -7.71 9.55
CA ARG A 64 -3.95 -7.34 8.54
C ARG A 64 -4.53 -7.37 7.13
N ASP A 65 -5.27 -8.43 6.80
CA ASP A 65 -5.90 -8.58 5.48
C ASP A 65 -6.95 -7.49 5.24
N GLU A 66 -7.79 -7.19 6.24
CA GLU A 66 -8.75 -6.09 6.17
C GLU A 66 -8.04 -4.74 5.97
N ARG A 67 -6.99 -4.47 6.74
CA ARG A 67 -6.23 -3.23 6.63
C ARG A 67 -5.54 -3.10 5.27
N GLN A 68 -5.00 -4.18 4.74
CA GLN A 68 -4.42 -4.21 3.40
C GLN A 68 -5.47 -3.85 2.34
N GLN A 69 -6.67 -4.43 2.42
CA GLN A 69 -7.76 -4.15 1.49
C GLN A 69 -8.23 -2.69 1.59
N ASP A 70 -8.32 -2.13 2.79
CA ASP A 70 -8.70 -0.74 3.02
C ASP A 70 -7.70 0.21 2.36
N VAL A 71 -6.40 0.01 2.61
CA VAL A 71 -5.31 0.83 2.03
C VAL A 71 -5.30 0.72 0.51
N GLN A 72 -5.41 -0.49 -0.04
CA GLN A 72 -5.46 -0.70 -1.49
C GLN A 72 -6.68 0.01 -2.12
N THR A 73 -7.85 -0.10 -1.49
CA THR A 73 -9.08 0.51 -2.00
C THR A 73 -9.00 2.03 -1.98
N ALA A 74 -8.49 2.60 -0.90
CA ALA A 74 -8.32 4.03 -0.74
C ALA A 74 -7.34 4.62 -1.79
N LEU A 75 -6.15 4.03 -1.91
CA LEU A 75 -5.14 4.47 -2.88
C LEU A 75 -5.60 4.26 -4.32
N ARG A 76 -6.23 3.12 -4.62
CA ARG A 76 -6.82 2.87 -5.94
C ARG A 76 -7.84 3.93 -6.34
N SER A 77 -8.71 4.32 -5.40
CA SER A 77 -9.72 5.35 -5.63
C SER A 77 -9.09 6.71 -5.93
N GLU A 78 -8.09 7.11 -5.15
CA GLU A 78 -7.38 8.37 -5.35
C GLU A 78 -6.61 8.40 -6.68
N ILE A 79 -5.81 7.36 -6.97
CA ILE A 79 -5.06 7.24 -8.23
C ILE A 79 -6.01 7.27 -9.43
N SER A 80 -7.13 6.53 -9.36
CA SER A 80 -8.15 6.52 -10.43
C SER A 80 -8.79 7.89 -10.62
N SER A 81 -9.08 8.61 -9.52
CA SER A 81 -9.62 9.97 -9.56
C SER A 81 -8.65 10.95 -10.21
N ILE A 82 -7.38 10.94 -9.82
CA ILE A 82 -6.33 11.80 -10.39
C ILE A 82 -6.14 11.51 -11.88
N ARG A 83 -6.06 10.21 -12.24
CA ARG A 83 -6.01 9.81 -13.65
C ARG A 83 -7.22 10.32 -14.44
N GLY A 84 -8.42 10.17 -13.88
CA GLY A 84 -9.66 10.65 -14.51
C GLY A 84 -9.68 12.15 -14.74
N GLN A 85 -9.10 12.93 -13.84
CA GLN A 85 -8.95 14.39 -14.03
C GLN A 85 -8.00 14.72 -15.19
N MET A 86 -6.98 13.89 -15.44
CA MET A 86 -6.02 14.12 -16.52
C MET A 86 -6.56 13.75 -17.90
N VAL A 87 -7.21 12.61 -18.02
CA VAL A 87 -7.59 12.01 -19.32
C VAL A 87 -9.02 11.48 -19.37
N GLY A 88 -9.84 11.77 -18.36
CA GLY A 88 -11.19 11.21 -18.26
C GLY A 88 -11.15 9.67 -18.20
N ASN A 89 -12.16 9.04 -18.79
CA ASN A 89 -12.28 7.57 -18.86
C ASN A 89 -11.66 6.99 -20.14
N LEU A 90 -10.80 7.75 -20.81
CA LEU A 90 -10.16 7.26 -22.04
C LEU A 90 -9.21 6.08 -21.74
N PRO A 91 -9.11 5.10 -22.65
CA PRO A 91 -8.06 4.09 -22.62
C PRO A 91 -6.66 4.75 -22.59
N LEU A 92 -5.66 4.04 -22.04
CA LEU A 92 -4.31 4.57 -21.88
C LEU A 92 -3.73 5.18 -23.16
N ALA A 93 -3.79 4.45 -24.28
CA ALA A 93 -3.23 4.91 -25.56
C ALA A 93 -3.92 6.19 -26.05
N ASP A 94 -5.22 6.28 -25.93
CA ASP A 94 -5.99 7.47 -26.36
C ASP A 94 -5.75 8.66 -25.42
N GLY A 95 -5.67 8.42 -24.11
CA GLY A 95 -5.34 9.43 -23.13
C GLY A 95 -3.95 10.02 -23.34
N GLN A 96 -2.95 9.18 -23.59
CA GLN A 96 -1.59 9.64 -23.92
C GLN A 96 -1.57 10.45 -25.21
N LYS A 97 -2.20 9.97 -26.28
CA LYS A 97 -2.29 10.67 -27.55
C LYS A 97 -2.98 12.03 -27.42
N MET A 98 -4.05 12.11 -26.62
CA MET A 98 -4.72 13.38 -26.32
C MET A 98 -3.76 14.36 -25.64
N LEU A 99 -3.03 13.93 -24.61
CA LEU A 99 -2.08 14.79 -23.90
C LEU A 99 -0.91 15.22 -24.79
N GLU A 100 -0.41 14.34 -25.66
CA GLU A 100 0.62 14.67 -26.66
C GLU A 100 0.13 15.72 -27.64
N THR A 101 -1.09 15.58 -28.15
CA THR A 101 -1.71 16.56 -29.06
C THR A 101 -1.85 17.92 -28.36
N LEU A 102 -2.32 17.94 -27.10
CA LEU A 102 -2.43 19.18 -26.32
C LEU A 102 -1.06 19.80 -26.04
N ARG A 103 -0.06 18.99 -25.71
CA ARG A 103 1.32 19.45 -25.48
C ARG A 103 1.86 20.18 -26.71
N ASP A 104 1.71 19.57 -27.88
CA ASP A 104 2.29 20.11 -29.12
C ASP A 104 1.50 21.36 -29.59
N ALA A 105 0.17 21.35 -29.53
CA ALA A 105 -0.67 22.49 -29.83
C ALA A 105 -0.36 23.71 -28.93
N MET A 106 -0.26 23.49 -27.62
CA MET A 106 0.08 24.55 -26.66
C MET A 106 1.50 25.06 -26.83
N HIS A 107 2.45 24.18 -27.15
CA HIS A 107 3.84 24.57 -27.41
C HIS A 107 3.89 25.57 -28.60
N HIS A 108 3.25 25.22 -29.71
CA HIS A 108 3.19 26.11 -30.87
C HIS A 108 2.46 27.42 -30.56
N ARG A 109 1.38 27.37 -29.82
CA ARG A 109 0.60 28.56 -29.47
C ARG A 109 1.37 29.51 -28.56
N ILE A 110 2.10 28.99 -27.55
CA ILE A 110 2.98 29.82 -26.70
C ILE A 110 4.07 30.51 -27.53
N LEU A 111 4.63 29.80 -28.51
CA LEU A 111 5.67 30.35 -29.37
C LEU A 111 5.17 31.45 -30.33
N SER A 112 3.95 31.27 -30.84
CA SER A 112 3.39 32.18 -31.87
C SER A 112 2.67 33.39 -31.26
N GLU A 113 2.02 33.25 -30.11
CA GLU A 113 1.13 34.26 -29.53
C GLU A 113 1.69 34.89 -28.24
N ASP A 114 2.88 34.50 -27.80
CA ASP A 114 3.47 34.89 -26.49
C ASP A 114 2.51 34.65 -25.30
N LEU A 115 1.72 33.60 -25.41
CA LEU A 115 0.70 33.22 -24.45
C LEU A 115 1.33 32.68 -23.13
N VAL A 116 0.78 33.15 -22.00
CA VAL A 116 1.02 32.51 -20.71
C VAL A 116 -0.16 31.57 -20.40
N PRO A 117 0.02 30.25 -20.42
CA PRO A 117 -1.10 29.35 -20.19
C PRO A 117 -1.58 29.41 -18.73
N PHE A 118 -2.89 29.34 -18.54
CA PHE A 118 -3.47 29.15 -17.22
C PHE A 118 -3.22 27.72 -16.74
N ILE A 119 -2.67 27.59 -15.53
CA ILE A 119 -2.37 26.29 -14.93
C ILE A 119 -3.19 26.16 -13.65
N ALA A 120 -4.10 25.19 -13.65
CA ALA A 120 -4.92 24.88 -12.49
C ALA A 120 -4.09 24.31 -11.33
N THR A 121 -4.55 24.53 -10.10
CA THR A 121 -3.96 23.92 -8.91
C THR A 121 -4.39 22.45 -8.84
N GLU A 122 -3.43 21.56 -8.81
CA GLU A 122 -3.65 20.14 -8.57
C GLU A 122 -3.16 19.86 -7.14
N ASN A 123 -4.04 19.42 -6.24
CA ASN A 123 -3.68 19.12 -4.86
C ASN A 123 -4.57 17.95 -4.39
N ASN A 124 -4.22 16.74 -4.83
CA ASN A 124 -5.10 15.58 -4.77
C ASN A 124 -4.44 14.35 -4.11
N ASP A 125 -3.44 14.54 -3.25
CA ASP A 125 -2.71 13.45 -2.60
C ASP A 125 -3.08 13.25 -1.11
N ALA A 126 -4.26 13.70 -0.72
CA ALA A 126 -4.69 13.71 0.68
C ALA A 126 -4.79 12.28 1.27
N VAL A 127 -5.31 11.33 0.49
CA VAL A 127 -5.42 9.92 0.92
C VAL A 127 -4.03 9.31 1.07
N TYR A 128 -3.16 9.49 0.07
CA TYR A 128 -1.80 8.98 0.13
C TYR A 128 -1.04 9.49 1.35
N ARG A 129 -1.07 10.80 1.62
CA ARG A 129 -0.41 11.37 2.81
C ARG A 129 -0.92 10.78 4.10
N THR A 130 -2.24 10.55 4.18
CA THR A 130 -2.86 9.94 5.36
C THR A 130 -2.48 8.47 5.49
N MET A 131 -2.36 7.75 4.37
CA MET A 131 -2.06 6.32 4.34
C MET A 131 -0.54 6.01 4.32
N LEU A 132 0.32 7.02 4.22
CA LEU A 132 1.77 6.82 4.16
C LEU A 132 2.35 5.99 5.33
N PRO A 133 1.89 6.15 6.60
CA PRO A 133 2.33 5.30 7.70
C PRO A 133 1.89 3.84 7.56
N GLU A 134 0.94 3.55 6.69
CA GLU A 134 0.34 2.24 6.48
C GLU A 134 0.75 1.60 5.14
N ILE A 135 1.61 2.26 4.38
CA ILE A 135 2.03 1.80 3.04
C ILE A 135 2.68 0.41 3.07
N TYR A 136 3.24 0.01 4.20
CA TYR A 136 3.84 -1.31 4.41
C TYR A 136 2.81 -2.47 4.44
N PHE A 137 1.51 -2.17 4.52
CA PHE A 137 0.47 -3.18 4.33
C PHE A 137 0.23 -3.53 2.86
N LEU A 138 0.70 -2.71 1.92
CA LEU A 138 0.61 -3.03 0.51
C LEU A 138 1.51 -4.23 0.16
N ASP A 139 1.13 -4.94 -0.89
CA ASP A 139 2.01 -5.95 -1.48
C ASP A 139 3.30 -5.30 -2.00
N GLU A 140 4.44 -5.98 -1.80
CA GLU A 140 5.76 -5.49 -2.20
C GLU A 140 5.83 -5.12 -3.69
N LYS A 141 5.05 -5.78 -4.54
CA LYS A 141 4.98 -5.50 -5.98
C LYS A 141 4.30 -4.18 -6.30
N VAL A 142 3.32 -3.77 -5.49
CA VAL A 142 2.51 -2.56 -5.69
C VAL A 142 3.24 -1.30 -5.23
N ILE A 143 3.99 -1.39 -4.13
CA ILE A 143 4.65 -0.24 -3.48
C ILE A 143 5.47 0.61 -4.46
N PRO A 144 6.36 0.04 -5.31
CA PRO A 144 7.21 0.85 -6.19
C PRO A 144 6.42 1.70 -7.19
N ASP A 145 5.35 1.18 -7.74
CA ASP A 145 4.57 1.88 -8.76
C ASP A 145 3.68 2.97 -8.14
N VAL A 146 3.13 2.71 -6.95
CA VAL A 146 2.42 3.72 -6.15
C VAL A 146 3.36 4.87 -5.77
N VAL A 147 4.53 4.57 -5.22
CA VAL A 147 5.51 5.61 -4.84
C VAL A 147 5.92 6.45 -6.06
N ARG A 148 6.25 5.81 -7.19
CA ARG A 148 6.61 6.54 -8.42
C ARG A 148 5.48 7.45 -8.93
N PHE A 149 4.25 6.98 -8.84
CA PHE A 149 3.09 7.81 -9.21
C PHE A 149 3.03 9.09 -8.39
N TYR A 150 3.13 8.99 -7.06
CA TYR A 150 3.07 10.17 -6.19
C TYR A 150 4.33 11.05 -6.26
N ASP A 151 5.49 10.50 -6.54
CA ASP A 151 6.71 11.28 -6.81
C ASP A 151 6.54 12.15 -8.06
N VAL A 152 5.98 11.58 -9.14
CA VAL A 152 5.70 12.36 -10.36
C VAL A 152 4.61 13.40 -10.11
N LEU A 153 3.54 13.04 -9.38
CA LEU A 153 2.49 13.98 -9.00
C LEU A 153 3.05 15.17 -8.22
N LYS A 154 3.87 14.91 -7.21
CA LYS A 154 4.55 15.95 -6.43
C LYS A 154 5.38 16.89 -7.30
N ASN A 155 6.16 16.32 -8.22
CA ASN A 155 6.96 17.13 -9.15
C ASN A 155 6.10 17.97 -10.10
N ILE A 156 4.91 17.50 -10.50
CA ILE A 156 3.93 18.25 -11.27
C ILE A 156 3.38 19.41 -10.45
N GLU A 157 3.03 19.17 -9.18
CA GLU A 157 2.54 20.22 -8.27
C GLU A 157 3.59 21.33 -8.09
N ASP A 158 4.83 20.96 -7.80
CA ASP A 158 5.94 21.89 -7.60
C ASP A 158 6.18 22.72 -8.88
N LEU A 159 6.26 22.07 -10.05
CA LEU A 159 6.42 22.77 -11.33
C LEU A 159 5.19 23.65 -11.64
N SER A 160 3.98 23.18 -11.35
CA SER A 160 2.75 23.97 -11.56
C SER A 160 2.73 25.21 -10.65
N ALA A 161 3.28 25.15 -9.45
CA ALA A 161 3.44 26.31 -8.59
C ALA A 161 4.41 27.32 -9.20
N ASP A 162 5.56 26.87 -9.70
CA ASP A 162 6.56 27.72 -10.37
C ASP A 162 5.99 28.43 -11.60
N LEU A 163 5.15 27.74 -12.39
CA LEU A 163 4.55 28.30 -13.59
C LEU A 163 3.49 29.41 -13.33
N ARG A 164 3.06 29.58 -12.09
CA ARG A 164 2.15 30.67 -11.69
C ARG A 164 2.86 31.90 -11.21
N THR A 165 4.17 31.86 -11.13
CA THR A 165 4.97 32.98 -10.59
C THR A 165 5.11 34.10 -11.64
N PRO A 166 5.26 35.36 -11.21
CA PRO A 166 5.59 36.46 -12.11
C PRO A 166 6.89 36.23 -12.89
N GLU A 167 7.84 35.52 -12.30
CA GLU A 167 9.11 35.19 -12.91
C GLU A 167 8.95 34.31 -14.16
N TYR A 168 8.01 33.35 -14.12
CA TYR A 168 7.68 32.57 -15.31
C TYR A 168 7.05 33.43 -16.40
N ALA A 169 6.13 34.33 -16.04
CA ALA A 169 5.49 35.25 -17.01
C ALA A 169 6.51 36.17 -17.66
N ALA A 170 7.58 36.55 -16.97
CA ALA A 170 8.65 37.41 -17.49
C ALA A 170 9.64 36.69 -18.43
N LEU A 171 9.60 35.33 -18.49
CA LEU A 171 10.45 34.57 -19.41
C LEU A 171 10.07 34.83 -20.88
N ASP A 172 11.05 34.68 -21.78
CA ASP A 172 10.79 34.65 -23.22
C ASP A 172 9.88 33.46 -23.62
N ALA A 173 9.16 33.64 -24.75
CA ALA A 173 8.20 32.62 -25.22
C ALA A 173 8.81 31.24 -25.43
N LYS A 174 10.09 31.15 -25.86
CA LYS A 174 10.77 29.88 -26.09
C LYS A 174 11.01 29.14 -24.77
N ARG A 175 11.42 29.83 -23.72
CA ARG A 175 11.60 29.25 -22.37
C ARG A 175 10.27 28.84 -21.79
N ARG A 176 9.22 29.70 -21.86
CA ARG A 176 7.87 29.35 -21.40
C ARG A 176 7.35 28.09 -22.09
N ALA A 177 7.47 28.00 -23.40
CA ALA A 177 7.03 26.84 -24.17
C ALA A 177 7.81 25.57 -23.80
N SER A 178 9.11 25.68 -23.56
CA SER A 178 9.94 24.53 -23.13
C SER A 178 9.52 24.01 -21.77
N ILE A 179 9.28 24.89 -20.79
CA ILE A 179 8.85 24.52 -19.45
C ILE A 179 7.46 23.90 -19.48
N TYR A 180 6.54 24.50 -20.22
CA TYR A 180 5.19 23.94 -20.41
C TYR A 180 5.23 22.55 -21.07
N LYS A 181 6.07 22.38 -22.09
CA LYS A 181 6.28 21.06 -22.72
C LYS A 181 6.75 20.01 -21.70
N ARG A 182 7.66 20.41 -20.79
CA ARG A 182 8.10 19.54 -19.68
C ARG A 182 6.94 19.15 -18.77
N LEU A 183 6.11 20.12 -18.33
CA LEU A 183 4.92 19.86 -17.52
C LEU A 183 3.99 18.83 -18.18
N MET A 184 3.67 19.05 -19.46
CA MET A 184 2.80 18.13 -20.19
C MET A 184 3.42 16.72 -20.36
N SER A 185 4.73 16.63 -20.56
CA SER A 185 5.42 15.34 -20.59
C SER A 185 5.34 14.62 -19.24
N MET A 186 5.45 15.35 -18.12
CA MET A 186 5.27 14.77 -16.80
C MET A 186 3.83 14.29 -16.56
N LYS A 187 2.82 14.99 -17.05
CA LYS A 187 1.41 14.54 -17.00
C LYS A 187 1.20 13.24 -17.79
N ILE A 188 1.83 13.09 -18.96
CA ILE A 188 1.81 11.84 -19.74
C ILE A 188 2.43 10.71 -18.92
N THR A 189 3.59 10.95 -18.31
CA THR A 189 4.27 9.98 -17.44
C THR A 189 3.43 9.62 -16.22
N LEU A 190 2.73 10.60 -15.61
CA LEU A 190 1.84 10.37 -14.47
C LEU A 190 0.71 9.39 -14.84
N VAL A 191 0.08 9.58 -16.00
CA VAL A 191 -0.97 8.67 -16.49
C VAL A 191 -0.43 7.26 -16.69
N GLN A 192 0.80 7.10 -17.22
CA GLN A 192 1.43 5.79 -17.37
C GLN A 192 1.65 5.09 -16.02
N TYR A 193 2.13 5.82 -15.01
CA TYR A 193 2.31 5.25 -13.67
C TYR A 193 0.97 4.99 -12.97
N ALA A 194 -0.05 5.83 -13.20
CA ALA A 194 -1.40 5.57 -12.70
C ALA A 194 -1.94 4.24 -13.21
N ASP A 195 -1.88 4.02 -14.54
CA ASP A 195 -2.37 2.79 -15.15
C ASP A 195 -1.59 1.56 -14.67
N LYS A 196 -0.27 1.69 -14.49
CA LYS A 196 0.56 0.61 -13.97
C LYS A 196 0.20 0.29 -12.51
N ALA A 197 0.14 1.30 -11.65
CA ALA A 197 -0.24 1.12 -10.24
C ALA A 197 -1.64 0.50 -10.10
N LEU A 198 -2.62 0.97 -10.88
CA LEU A 198 -3.97 0.41 -10.87
C LEU A 198 -3.99 -1.05 -11.32
N THR A 199 -3.23 -1.41 -12.35
CA THR A 199 -3.12 -2.77 -12.84
C THR A 199 -2.53 -3.70 -11.78
N GLU A 200 -1.45 -3.29 -11.10
CA GLU A 200 -0.82 -4.09 -10.05
C GLU A 200 -1.73 -4.24 -8.82
N ILE A 201 -2.43 -3.17 -8.41
CA ILE A 201 -3.39 -3.22 -7.31
C ILE A 201 -4.52 -4.21 -7.64
N ASP A 202 -5.08 -4.15 -8.86
CA ASP A 202 -6.16 -5.03 -9.29
C ASP A 202 -5.69 -6.48 -9.41
N ALA A 203 -4.47 -6.73 -9.91
CA ALA A 203 -3.90 -8.08 -9.99
C ALA A 203 -3.70 -8.73 -8.61
N VAL A 204 -3.21 -7.98 -7.63
CA VAL A 204 -3.07 -8.48 -6.25
C VAL A 204 -4.44 -8.77 -5.62
N ARG A 205 -5.41 -7.87 -5.82
CA ARG A 205 -6.77 -8.05 -5.31
C ARG A 205 -7.47 -9.29 -5.89
N ASP A 206 -7.28 -9.56 -7.18
CA ASP A 206 -7.88 -10.71 -7.85
C ASP A 206 -7.21 -12.04 -7.45
N ALA A 207 -5.92 -12.01 -7.10
CA ALA A 207 -5.20 -13.17 -6.58
C ALA A 207 -5.59 -13.53 -5.13
N THR A 208 -6.21 -12.63 -4.40
CA THR A 208 -6.61 -12.82 -2.97
C THR A 208 -8.08 -13.26 -2.85
N ARG A 209 -8.86 -13.22 -3.93
CA ARG A 209 -10.25 -13.71 -4.00
C ARG A 209 -10.34 -15.19 -4.35
#